data_8522131cbf26e2b0e7ec8396e0dc1e2f
#
_entry.id   8522131cbf26e2b0e7ec8396e0dc1e2f
#
_cell.length_a   1.000
_cell.length_b   1.000
_cell.length_c   1.000
_cell.angle_alpha   90.00
_cell.angle_beta   90.00
_cell.angle_gamma   90.00
#
_symmetry.space_group_name_H-M   'P 1'
#
loop_
_entity.id
_entity.type
_entity.pdbx_description
1 polymer ?
#
loop_
_entity_poly.entity_id
_entity_poly.type
_entity_poly.pdbx_seq_one_letter_code
_entity_poly.pdbx_strand_id
1 'polypeptide(L)'
;MAAIANDWLVPMSGEFKKPYYRKLYETVKSEYETKEVYPAPDDIFNAFAFTPLSKVKVVILGQDPYHEPGQAHGLSFSVKPSVEIPPSLVNIYKELHEDCGCYIPNNGYLKKWADQGVMLLNTVPVSYTHLRAHE
;
A
#
# COMPACT_ATOMS: atom_id res chain seq x y z
N MET A 1 7.96 -8.22 11.29
CA MET A 1 7.49 -7.25 10.28
C MET A 1 8.60 -6.90 9.31
N ALA A 2 8.22 -6.54 8.09
CA ALA A 2 9.18 -6.09 7.08
C ALA A 2 9.93 -4.84 7.54
N ALA A 3 11.12 -4.64 7.01
CA ALA A 3 11.96 -3.48 7.30
C ALA A 3 12.25 -2.74 6.00
N ILE A 4 12.44 -1.43 6.10
CA ILE A 4 12.87 -0.61 4.97
C ILE A 4 14.39 -0.79 4.82
N ALA A 5 14.82 -1.26 3.64
CA ALA A 5 16.22 -1.65 3.43
C ALA A 5 16.93 -0.89 2.30
N ASN A 6 16.21 -0.10 1.51
CA ASN A 6 16.78 0.67 0.40
C ASN A 6 17.13 2.10 0.81
N ASP A 7 17.25 3.01 -0.15
CA ASP A 7 17.65 4.41 0.10
C ASP A 7 16.62 5.24 0.87
N TRP A 8 15.45 4.69 1.17
CA TRP A 8 14.51 5.29 2.12
C TRP A 8 14.98 5.19 3.56
N LEU A 9 15.83 4.22 3.89
CA LEU A 9 16.21 3.94 5.27
C LEU A 9 16.89 5.15 5.95
N VAL A 10 17.85 5.76 5.28
CA VAL A 10 18.62 6.87 5.88
C VAL A 10 17.72 8.06 6.22
N PRO A 11 16.91 8.60 5.28
CA PRO A 11 16.04 9.73 5.63
C PRO A 11 14.95 9.40 6.63
N MET A 12 14.52 8.15 6.74
CA MET A 12 13.46 7.76 7.67
C MET A 12 13.97 7.27 9.02
N SER A 13 15.25 6.97 9.15
CA SER A 13 15.80 6.36 10.38
C SER A 13 15.57 7.20 11.63
N GLY A 14 15.57 8.52 11.51
CA GLY A 14 15.30 9.43 12.62
C GLY A 14 13.88 9.28 13.17
N GLU A 15 12.91 9.04 12.30
CA GLU A 15 11.52 8.82 12.72
C GLU A 15 11.36 7.51 13.49
N PHE A 16 12.09 6.46 13.08
CA PHE A 16 12.00 5.16 13.73
C PHE A 16 12.53 5.16 15.18
N LYS A 17 13.32 6.16 15.54
CA LYS A 17 13.85 6.32 16.91
C LYS A 17 12.95 7.12 17.83
N LYS A 18 11.91 7.76 17.30
CA LYS A 18 11.01 8.59 18.09
C LYS A 18 10.05 7.76 18.94
N PRO A 19 9.66 8.24 20.13
CA PRO A 19 8.74 7.50 21.00
C PRO A 19 7.41 7.13 20.35
N TYR A 20 6.84 8.02 19.52
CA TYR A 20 5.57 7.72 18.86
C TYR A 20 5.67 6.51 17.93
N TYR A 21 6.81 6.33 17.27
CA TYR A 21 7.00 5.20 16.35
C TYR A 21 7.05 3.88 17.11
N ARG A 22 7.76 3.86 18.25
CA ARG A 22 7.81 2.66 19.09
C ARG A 22 6.42 2.27 19.57
N LYS A 23 5.64 3.24 20.03
CA LYS A 23 4.27 2.99 20.48
C LYS A 23 3.40 2.48 19.33
N LEU A 24 3.51 3.10 18.15
CA LEU A 24 2.80 2.68 16.96
C LEU A 24 3.18 1.24 16.56
N TYR A 25 4.46 0.94 16.57
CA TYR A 25 4.97 -0.39 16.24
C TYR A 25 4.38 -1.47 17.17
N GLU A 26 4.41 -1.21 18.46
CA GLU A 26 3.87 -2.13 19.45
C GLU A 26 2.36 -2.32 19.30
N THR A 27 1.64 -1.25 19.03
CA THR A 27 0.19 -1.29 18.79
C THR A 27 -0.12 -2.13 17.55
N VAL A 28 0.55 -1.88 16.44
CA VAL A 28 0.33 -2.63 15.19
C VAL A 28 0.70 -4.11 15.36
N LYS A 29 1.80 -4.39 16.04
CA LYS A 29 2.20 -5.76 16.34
C LYS A 29 1.13 -6.50 17.14
N SER A 30 0.58 -5.84 18.16
CA SER A 30 -0.51 -6.39 18.96
C SER A 30 -1.75 -6.65 18.12
N GLU A 31 -2.09 -5.73 17.20
CA GLU A 31 -3.22 -5.92 16.30
C GLU A 31 -3.06 -7.17 15.42
N TYR A 32 -1.86 -7.39 14.88
CA TYR A 32 -1.60 -8.61 14.09
C TYR A 32 -1.73 -9.89 14.91
N GLU A 33 -1.39 -9.85 16.18
CA GLU A 33 -1.49 -11.00 17.07
C GLU A 33 -2.93 -11.35 17.47
N THR A 34 -3.83 -10.37 17.47
CA THR A 34 -5.18 -10.52 18.00
C THR A 34 -6.29 -10.39 16.98
N LYS A 35 -6.00 -9.90 15.77
CA LYS A 35 -7.00 -9.62 14.73
C LYS A 35 -6.49 -10.01 13.35
N GLU A 36 -7.41 -10.14 12.41
CA GLU A 36 -7.05 -10.26 10.99
C GLU A 36 -6.75 -8.87 10.44
N VAL A 37 -5.47 -8.59 10.22
CA VAL A 37 -4.98 -7.30 9.76
C VAL A 37 -4.41 -7.42 8.35
N TYR A 38 -4.68 -6.46 7.51
CA TYR A 38 -4.19 -6.41 6.13
C TYR A 38 -3.43 -5.12 5.87
N PRO A 39 -2.40 -5.16 5.05
CA PRO A 39 -1.81 -6.32 4.36
C PRO A 39 -1.05 -7.23 5.32
N ALA A 40 -0.52 -8.35 4.81
CA ALA A 40 0.38 -9.20 5.59
C ALA A 40 1.58 -8.39 6.11
N PRO A 41 2.17 -8.77 7.26
CA PRO A 41 3.24 -7.96 7.86
C PRO A 41 4.41 -7.67 6.93
N ASP A 42 4.78 -8.62 6.08
CA ASP A 42 5.90 -8.45 5.15
C ASP A 42 5.59 -7.49 4.00
N ASP A 43 4.33 -7.16 3.79
CA ASP A 43 3.88 -6.29 2.69
C ASP A 43 3.65 -4.84 3.11
N ILE A 44 3.69 -4.52 4.41
CA ILE A 44 3.35 -3.18 4.92
C ILE A 44 4.13 -2.07 4.22
N PHE A 45 5.41 -2.28 3.98
CA PHE A 45 6.31 -1.26 3.41
C PHE A 45 6.60 -1.47 1.93
N ASN A 46 5.77 -2.22 1.22
CA ASN A 46 6.00 -2.47 -0.21
C ASN A 46 6.04 -1.20 -1.06
N ALA A 47 5.30 -0.14 -0.68
CA ALA A 47 5.37 1.12 -1.40
C ALA A 47 6.80 1.69 -1.40
N PHE A 48 7.50 1.56 -0.30
CA PHE A 48 8.90 1.97 -0.18
C PHE A 48 9.84 0.99 -0.89
N ALA A 49 9.60 -0.30 -0.73
CA ALA A 49 10.46 -1.33 -1.33
C ALA A 49 10.42 -1.31 -2.87
N PHE A 50 9.22 -1.12 -3.43
CA PHE A 50 9.03 -1.17 -4.89
C PHE A 50 9.42 0.12 -5.58
N THR A 51 9.40 1.26 -4.87
CA THR A 51 9.78 2.55 -5.43
C THR A 51 10.84 3.20 -4.54
N PRO A 52 12.13 2.92 -4.77
CA PRO A 52 13.22 3.57 -4.03
C PRO A 52 13.14 5.09 -4.13
N LEU A 53 13.63 5.80 -3.10
CA LEU A 53 13.57 7.26 -3.04
C LEU A 53 14.13 7.92 -4.29
N SER A 54 15.27 7.44 -4.79
CA SER A 54 15.91 7.98 -5.99
C SER A 54 15.11 7.78 -7.27
N LYS A 55 14.12 6.89 -7.25
CA LYS A 55 13.28 6.57 -8.42
C LYS A 55 11.91 7.23 -8.40
N VAL A 56 11.52 7.84 -7.29
CA VAL A 56 10.19 8.45 -7.15
C VAL A 56 10.02 9.59 -8.14
N LYS A 57 8.98 9.52 -8.95
CA LYS A 57 8.57 10.58 -9.89
C LYS A 57 7.25 11.19 -9.46
N VAL A 58 6.33 10.38 -8.96
CA VAL A 58 4.99 10.78 -8.53
C VAL A 58 4.63 10.02 -7.27
N VAL A 59 3.96 10.69 -6.34
CA VAL A 59 3.38 10.06 -5.15
C VAL A 59 1.86 10.14 -5.26
N ILE A 60 1.21 8.99 -5.18
CA ILE A 60 -0.25 8.92 -5.09
C ILE A 60 -0.60 8.47 -3.68
N LEU A 61 -1.40 9.27 -2.99
CA LEU A 61 -1.84 8.95 -1.64
C LEU A 61 -3.23 8.33 -1.67
N GLY A 62 -3.32 7.10 -1.20
CA GLY A 62 -4.58 6.44 -0.89
C GLY A 62 -4.93 6.65 0.57
N GLN A 63 -6.09 6.15 0.99
CA GLN A 63 -6.56 6.30 2.37
C GLN A 63 -6.05 5.18 3.26
N ASP A 64 -6.53 3.96 3.04
CA ASP A 64 -6.20 2.79 3.84
C ASP A 64 -6.28 1.53 2.97
N PRO A 65 -5.65 0.44 3.41
CA PRO A 65 -5.65 -0.80 2.64
C PRO A 65 -7.05 -1.42 2.54
N TYR A 66 -7.26 -2.20 1.49
CA TYR A 66 -8.46 -3.05 1.38
C TYR A 66 -8.52 -4.01 2.57
N HIS A 67 -9.72 -4.34 3.00
CA HIS A 67 -9.95 -5.09 4.24
C HIS A 67 -10.49 -6.50 4.01
N GLU A 68 -10.50 -6.98 2.76
CA GLU A 68 -10.87 -8.35 2.44
C GLU A 68 -9.62 -9.22 2.27
N PRO A 69 -9.71 -10.52 2.60
CA PRO A 69 -8.58 -11.41 2.44
C PRO A 69 -8.02 -11.43 1.03
N GLY A 70 -6.71 -11.38 0.91
CA GLY A 70 -6.03 -11.51 -0.38
C GLY A 70 -5.97 -10.25 -1.24
N GLN A 71 -6.59 -9.14 -0.83
CA GLN A 71 -6.59 -7.91 -1.63
C GLN A 71 -5.32 -7.07 -1.42
N ALA A 72 -5.12 -6.54 -0.23
CA ALA A 72 -4.05 -5.60 0.06
C ALA A 72 -2.67 -6.25 0.04
N HIS A 73 -1.69 -5.53 -0.51
CA HIS A 73 -0.30 -5.99 -0.53
C HIS A 73 0.71 -4.83 -0.36
N GLY A 74 0.27 -3.70 0.19
CA GLY A 74 1.15 -2.59 0.55
C GLY A 74 1.23 -1.44 -0.45
N LEU A 75 0.50 -1.49 -1.55
CA LEU A 75 0.40 -0.41 -2.52
C LEU A 75 -1.04 0.12 -2.55
N SER A 76 -1.21 1.44 -2.45
CA SER A 76 -2.54 2.04 -2.53
C SER A 76 -3.21 1.70 -3.86
N PHE A 77 -4.53 1.50 -3.82
CA PHE A 77 -5.39 1.12 -4.96
C PHE A 77 -5.12 -0.24 -5.59
N SER A 78 -3.96 -0.83 -5.35
CA SER A 78 -3.53 -2.08 -5.96
C SER A 78 -4.08 -3.30 -5.22
N VAL A 79 -4.39 -4.35 -5.97
CA VAL A 79 -4.73 -5.67 -5.43
C VAL A 79 -3.81 -6.72 -6.03
N LYS A 80 -3.76 -7.89 -5.40
CA LYS A 80 -2.99 -9.02 -5.93
C LYS A 80 -3.57 -9.45 -7.28
N PRO A 81 -2.74 -10.04 -8.18
CA PRO A 81 -3.14 -10.31 -9.56
C PRO A 81 -4.39 -11.17 -9.71
N SER A 82 -4.66 -12.07 -8.78
CA SER A 82 -5.80 -13.01 -8.84
C SER A 82 -7.11 -12.43 -8.30
N VAL A 83 -7.07 -11.22 -7.77
CA VAL A 83 -8.22 -10.59 -7.11
C VAL A 83 -8.97 -9.70 -8.08
N GLU A 84 -10.30 -9.66 -7.94
CA GLU A 84 -11.15 -8.78 -8.74
C GLU A 84 -10.73 -7.31 -8.57
N ILE A 85 -10.75 -6.57 -9.67
CA ILE A 85 -10.35 -5.15 -9.67
C ILE A 85 -11.37 -4.35 -8.86
N PRO A 86 -10.94 -3.64 -7.80
CA PRO A 86 -11.87 -2.86 -6.98
C PRO A 86 -12.50 -1.69 -7.75
N PRO A 87 -13.69 -1.22 -7.34
CA PRO A 87 -14.40 -0.14 -8.04
C PRO A 87 -13.58 1.14 -8.20
N SER A 88 -12.81 1.54 -7.18
CA SER A 88 -11.97 2.75 -7.27
C SER A 88 -10.91 2.61 -8.36
N LEU A 89 -10.30 1.44 -8.50
CA LEU A 89 -9.30 1.19 -9.53
C LEU A 89 -9.94 1.06 -10.92
N VAL A 90 -11.12 0.47 -10.99
CA VAL A 90 -11.89 0.44 -12.25
C VAL A 90 -12.09 1.86 -12.77
N ASN A 91 -12.45 2.79 -11.90
CA ASN A 91 -12.64 4.20 -12.26
C ASN A 91 -11.34 4.85 -12.72
N ILE A 92 -10.23 4.56 -12.06
CA ILE A 92 -8.91 5.08 -12.47
C ILE A 92 -8.55 4.55 -13.87
N TYR A 93 -8.73 3.26 -14.10
CA TYR A 93 -8.45 2.66 -15.41
C TYR A 93 -9.32 3.25 -16.52
N LYS A 94 -10.60 3.48 -16.21
CA LYS A 94 -11.52 4.10 -17.17
C LYS A 94 -11.06 5.51 -17.54
N GLU A 95 -10.66 6.30 -16.56
CA GLU A 95 -10.17 7.66 -16.79
C GLU A 95 -8.88 7.65 -17.63
N LEU A 96 -7.95 6.76 -17.34
CA LEU A 96 -6.74 6.60 -18.12
C LEU A 96 -7.04 6.21 -19.58
N HIS A 97 -8.02 5.34 -19.76
CA HIS A 97 -8.44 4.94 -21.10
C HIS A 97 -9.04 6.12 -21.88
N GLU A 98 -9.94 6.86 -21.27
CA GLU A 98 -10.63 7.97 -21.92
C GLU A 98 -9.71 9.16 -22.20
N ASP A 99 -8.81 9.49 -21.25
CA ASP A 99 -7.95 10.65 -21.37
C ASP A 99 -6.66 10.40 -22.15
N CYS A 100 -6.03 9.26 -21.92
CA CYS A 100 -4.70 8.95 -22.47
C CYS A 100 -4.72 7.87 -23.56
N GLY A 101 -5.85 7.25 -23.82
CA GLY A 101 -5.94 6.17 -24.80
C GLY A 101 -5.31 4.85 -24.37
N CYS A 102 -4.98 4.70 -23.08
CA CYS A 102 -4.42 3.46 -22.56
C CYS A 102 -5.48 2.36 -22.61
N TYR A 103 -5.07 1.13 -22.94
CA TYR A 103 -6.01 0.02 -22.82
C TYR A 103 -6.22 -0.34 -21.34
N ILE A 104 -7.36 -0.94 -21.04
CA ILE A 104 -7.72 -1.30 -19.68
C ILE A 104 -7.10 -2.66 -19.33
N PRO A 105 -6.23 -2.75 -18.29
CA PRO A 105 -5.65 -4.03 -17.89
C PRO A 105 -6.70 -5.02 -17.38
N ASN A 106 -6.37 -6.30 -17.42
CA ASN A 106 -7.26 -7.35 -16.92
C ASN A 106 -7.05 -7.71 -15.44
N ASN A 107 -6.19 -6.97 -14.75
CA ASN A 107 -5.94 -7.18 -13.32
C ASN A 107 -5.66 -5.84 -12.64
N GLY A 108 -5.69 -5.85 -11.31
CA GLY A 108 -5.46 -4.65 -10.50
C GLY A 108 -4.10 -4.60 -9.82
N TYR A 109 -3.11 -5.32 -10.30
CA TYR A 109 -1.79 -5.35 -9.70
C TYR A 109 -0.91 -4.22 -10.27
N LEU A 110 -0.60 -3.23 -9.45
CA LEU A 110 0.02 -1.98 -9.89
C LEU A 110 1.55 -1.92 -9.70
N LYS A 111 2.20 -3.07 -9.50
CA LYS A 111 3.66 -3.08 -9.35
C LYS A 111 4.37 -2.44 -10.54
N LYS A 112 3.83 -2.58 -11.76
CA LYS A 112 4.40 -1.94 -12.95
C LYS A 112 4.43 -0.42 -12.86
N TRP A 113 3.43 0.17 -12.20
CA TRP A 113 3.44 1.62 -11.96
C TRP A 113 4.52 1.99 -10.96
N ALA A 114 4.64 1.22 -9.88
CA ALA A 114 5.68 1.43 -8.86
C ALA A 114 7.08 1.32 -9.49
N ASP A 115 7.28 0.36 -10.36
CA ASP A 115 8.56 0.15 -11.07
C ASP A 115 8.94 1.35 -11.96
N GLN A 116 7.95 2.14 -12.37
CA GLN A 116 8.17 3.34 -13.18
C GLN A 116 8.32 4.62 -12.36
N GLY A 117 8.33 4.53 -11.05
CA GLY A 117 8.51 5.68 -10.16
C GLY A 117 7.21 6.25 -9.60
N VAL A 118 6.08 5.55 -9.72
CA VAL A 118 4.83 5.96 -9.10
C VAL A 118 4.76 5.31 -7.71
N MET A 119 4.95 6.10 -6.67
CA MET A 119 4.87 5.62 -5.31
C MET A 119 3.40 5.61 -4.85
N LEU A 120 2.88 4.43 -4.59
CA LEU A 120 1.49 4.23 -4.21
C LEU A 120 1.40 4.01 -2.70
N LEU A 121 1.15 5.09 -1.96
CA LEU A 121 1.24 5.10 -0.51
C LEU A 121 -0.15 5.30 0.11
N ASN A 122 -0.48 4.51 1.13
CA ASN A 122 -1.67 4.75 1.94
C ASN A 122 -1.30 5.63 3.15
N THR A 123 -2.19 6.53 3.54
CA THR A 123 -1.98 7.36 4.73
C THR A 123 -2.07 6.55 6.01
N VAL A 124 -2.85 5.46 6.00
CA VAL A 124 -2.92 4.48 7.08
C VAL A 124 -2.40 3.15 6.53
N PRO A 125 -1.34 2.56 7.10
CA PRO A 125 -0.71 1.39 6.49
C PRO A 125 -1.42 0.06 6.70
N VAL A 126 -2.33 -0.03 7.67
CA VAL A 126 -3.03 -1.29 7.99
C VAL A 126 -4.52 -1.07 8.21
N SER A 127 -5.30 -2.10 7.98
CA SER A 127 -6.73 -2.13 8.29
C SER A 127 -7.14 -3.54 8.70
N TYR A 128 -8.30 -3.68 9.34
CA TYR A 128 -8.85 -4.97 9.70
C TYR A 128 -10.35 -5.01 9.44
N THR A 129 -10.84 -6.21 9.12
CA THR A 129 -12.16 -6.40 8.53
C THR A 129 -13.31 -5.86 9.36
N HIS A 130 -13.33 -6.13 10.66
CA HIS A 130 -14.50 -5.80 11.48
C HIS A 130 -14.70 -4.29 11.70
N LEU A 131 -13.66 -3.49 11.59
CA LEU A 131 -13.81 -2.03 11.66
C LEU A 131 -14.42 -1.47 10.39
N ARG A 132 -13.99 -1.96 9.24
CA ARG A 132 -14.45 -1.45 7.95
C ARG A 132 -15.90 -1.79 7.66
N ALA A 133 -16.39 -2.91 8.19
CA ALA A 133 -17.78 -3.33 7.99
C ALA A 133 -18.81 -2.32 8.48
N HIS A 134 -18.43 -1.40 9.37
CA HIS A 134 -19.31 -0.39 9.97
C HIS A 134 -19.12 1.01 9.39
N GLU A 135 -18.21 1.15 8.47
CA GLU A 135 -17.92 2.41 7.82
C GLU A 135 -18.51 2.47 6.41
#